data_de601c3792860e67bd5784df41b43fad
#
_entry.id   de601c3792860e67bd5784df41b43fad
#
_cell.length_a   1.000
_cell.length_b   1.000
_cell.length_c   1.000
_cell.angle_alpha   90.00
_cell.angle_beta   90.00
_cell.angle_gamma   90.00
#
_symmetry.space_group_name_H-M   'P 1'
#
loop_
_entity.id
_entity.type
_entity.pdbx_description
1 polymer ?
#
loop_
_entity_poly.entity_id
_entity_poly.type
_entity_poly.pdbx_seq_one_letter_code
_entity_poly.pdbx_strand_id
1 'polypeptide(L)'
;MIDIQLYKQSIDATSVEDSVYDDTCGGIVSFVGTVRNITKGKKVLRLEFEAYQSMALKEMRKIALSATTKWPIKKLAIHHRTGSIPIGGIAVLISVSSQHRADAFEACRFCIDTLKTTVPIWKKEIFEDGETWVSAHP
;
A
#
# COMPACT_ATOMS: atom_id res chain seq x y z
N MET A 1 -17.18 2.64 -1.77
CA MET A 1 -16.58 2.65 -0.42
C MET A 1 -15.07 2.84 -0.55
N ILE A 2 -14.53 3.73 0.25
CA ILE A 2 -13.08 3.98 0.34
C ILE A 2 -12.66 3.71 1.78
N ASP A 3 -11.65 2.84 1.95
CA ASP A 3 -11.11 2.49 3.27
C ASP A 3 -9.61 2.78 3.30
N ILE A 4 -9.23 3.83 4.02
CA ILE A 4 -7.84 4.29 4.12
C ILE A 4 -7.37 4.10 5.55
N GLN A 5 -6.31 3.31 5.74
CA GLN A 5 -5.77 2.99 7.06
C GLN A 5 -4.25 3.07 7.09
N LEU A 6 -3.74 3.54 8.23
CA LEU A 6 -2.31 3.61 8.50
C LEU A 6 -2.09 3.20 9.96
N TYR A 7 -1.37 2.10 10.20
CA TYR A 7 -1.24 1.53 11.54
C TYR A 7 0.04 0.71 11.69
N LYS A 8 0.37 0.38 12.94
CA LYS A 8 1.59 -0.39 13.28
C LYS A 8 1.39 -1.89 13.26
N GLN A 9 0.16 -2.35 13.44
CA GLN A 9 -0.17 -3.78 13.49
C GLN A 9 0.03 -4.43 12.14
N SER A 10 0.21 -5.75 12.14
CA SER A 10 0.29 -6.53 10.91
C SER A 10 -0.99 -6.38 10.09
N ILE A 11 -0.83 -6.22 8.78
CA ILE A 11 -1.97 -6.14 7.87
C ILE A 11 -2.53 -7.55 7.67
N ASP A 12 -3.82 -7.72 7.95
CA ASP A 12 -4.53 -8.96 7.65
C ASP A 12 -5.04 -8.89 6.21
N ALA A 13 -4.27 -9.47 5.30
CA ALA A 13 -4.56 -9.40 3.87
C ALA A 13 -5.95 -9.96 3.53
N THR A 14 -6.31 -11.10 4.11
CA THR A 14 -7.61 -11.73 3.85
C THR A 14 -8.75 -10.82 4.26
N SER A 15 -8.66 -10.22 5.44
CA SER A 15 -9.69 -9.31 5.93
C SER A 15 -9.87 -8.09 5.03
N VAL A 16 -8.76 -7.49 4.60
CA VAL A 16 -8.79 -6.31 3.73
C VAL A 16 -9.36 -6.68 2.36
N GLU A 17 -8.91 -7.79 1.77
CA GLU A 17 -9.41 -8.24 0.48
C GLU A 17 -10.89 -8.58 0.52
N ASP A 18 -11.34 -9.26 1.57
CA ASP A 18 -12.76 -9.58 1.74
C ASP A 18 -13.62 -8.32 1.83
N SER A 19 -13.10 -7.24 2.39
CA SER A 19 -13.86 -6.00 2.58
C SER A 19 -14.26 -5.33 1.26
N VAL A 20 -13.58 -5.62 0.16
CA VAL A 20 -13.90 -5.00 -1.15
C VAL A 20 -14.78 -5.88 -2.03
N TYR A 21 -15.14 -7.09 -1.59
CA TYR A 21 -16.08 -7.93 -2.34
C TYR A 21 -17.43 -7.25 -2.46
N ASP A 22 -18.03 -7.39 -3.63
CA ASP A 22 -19.36 -6.83 -3.91
C ASP A 22 -20.01 -7.68 -5.02
N ASP A 23 -21.28 -8.00 -4.85
CA ASP A 23 -21.98 -8.89 -5.78
C ASP A 23 -22.11 -8.30 -7.19
N THR A 24 -21.95 -6.99 -7.35
CA THR A 24 -21.98 -6.34 -8.66
C THR A 24 -20.63 -6.38 -9.37
N CYS A 25 -19.58 -6.87 -8.72
CA CYS A 25 -18.22 -6.83 -9.24
C CYS A 25 -17.78 -8.20 -9.72
N GLY A 26 -17.17 -8.24 -10.92
CA GLY A 26 -16.59 -9.44 -11.49
C GLY A 26 -15.07 -9.51 -11.33
N GLY A 27 -14.44 -8.41 -10.89
CA GLY A 27 -12.99 -8.34 -10.74
C GLY A 27 -12.53 -7.73 -9.43
N ILE A 28 -11.60 -8.42 -8.76
CA ILE A 28 -10.93 -7.90 -7.57
C ILE A 28 -9.43 -8.01 -7.83
N VAL A 29 -8.73 -6.89 -7.67
CA VAL A 29 -7.27 -6.86 -7.85
C VAL A 29 -6.64 -6.33 -6.58
N SER A 30 -5.64 -7.03 -6.08
CA SER A 30 -4.88 -6.60 -4.92
C SER A 30 -3.40 -6.50 -5.28
N PHE A 31 -2.77 -5.45 -4.77
CA PHE A 31 -1.32 -5.35 -4.73
C PHE A 31 -0.88 -5.53 -3.29
N VAL A 32 0.05 -6.47 -3.07
CA VAL A 32 0.63 -6.73 -1.76
C VAL A 32 2.11 -6.40 -1.82
N GLY A 33 2.50 -5.31 -1.17
CA GLY A 33 3.91 -4.91 -1.07
C GLY A 33 4.54 -5.52 0.17
N THR A 34 5.59 -6.32 -0.02
CA THR A 34 6.26 -7.04 1.06
C THR A 34 7.71 -6.58 1.23
N VAL A 35 8.29 -6.91 2.38
CA VAL A 35 9.67 -6.56 2.70
C VAL A 35 10.61 -7.62 2.13
N ARG A 36 11.52 -7.19 1.24
CA ARG A 36 12.52 -8.06 0.61
C ARG A 36 13.73 -8.24 1.51
N ASN A 37 14.41 -9.37 1.37
CA ASN A 37 15.60 -9.66 2.16
C ASN A 37 16.92 -9.16 1.55
N ILE A 38 16.86 -8.52 0.39
CA ILE A 38 18.06 -8.03 -0.29
C ILE A 38 17.78 -6.71 -1.02
N THR A 39 18.72 -5.78 -0.96
CA THR A 39 18.67 -4.52 -1.70
C THR A 39 20.08 -4.20 -2.20
N LYS A 40 20.23 -4.05 -3.53
CA LYS A 40 21.51 -3.73 -4.16
C LYS A 40 22.64 -4.69 -3.72
N GLY A 41 22.34 -5.97 -3.62
CA GLY A 41 23.28 -6.99 -3.21
C GLY A 41 23.55 -7.08 -1.71
N LYS A 42 22.96 -6.22 -0.91
CA LYS A 42 23.11 -6.23 0.56
C LYS A 42 21.94 -6.93 1.22
N LYS A 43 22.23 -7.69 2.27
CA LYS A 43 21.22 -8.39 3.05
C LYS A 43 20.47 -7.43 3.96
N VAL A 44 19.16 -7.36 3.77
CA VAL A 44 18.25 -6.56 4.61
C VAL A 44 17.75 -7.42 5.75
N LEU A 45 17.80 -6.89 6.98
CA LEU A 45 17.28 -7.57 8.17
C LEU A 45 15.81 -7.25 8.41
N ARG A 46 15.43 -6.01 8.17
CA ARG A 46 14.04 -5.53 8.28
C ARG A 46 13.95 -4.14 7.68
N LEU A 47 12.73 -3.66 7.52
CA LEU A 47 12.48 -2.25 7.20
C LEU A 47 11.81 -1.57 8.40
N GLU A 48 12.02 -0.26 8.51
CA GLU A 48 11.33 0.57 9.48
C GLU A 48 10.70 1.73 8.73
N PHE A 49 9.39 1.93 8.95
CA PHE A 49 8.64 2.98 8.28
C PHE A 49 8.19 4.03 9.28
N GLU A 50 8.37 5.30 8.92
CA GLU A 50 7.83 6.43 9.65
C GLU A 50 6.95 7.24 8.73
N ALA A 51 5.87 7.82 9.26
CA ALA A 51 4.93 8.60 8.48
C ALA A 51 4.57 9.87 9.21
N TYR A 52 4.37 10.93 8.44
CA TYR A 52 3.66 12.10 8.92
C TYR A 52 2.17 11.77 8.85
N GLN A 53 1.63 11.26 9.94
CA GLN A 53 0.34 10.54 9.99
C GLN A 53 -0.81 11.28 9.31
N SER A 54 -1.09 12.52 9.72
CA SER A 54 -2.23 13.26 9.20
C SER A 54 -2.09 13.57 7.70
N MET A 55 -0.89 13.95 7.27
CA MET A 55 -0.62 14.25 5.87
C MET A 55 -0.64 12.97 5.02
N ALA A 56 -0.11 11.88 5.55
CA ALA A 56 -0.11 10.60 4.84
C ALA A 56 -1.54 10.11 4.59
N LEU A 57 -2.40 10.16 5.60
CA LEU A 57 -3.81 9.78 5.45
C LEU A 57 -4.53 10.66 4.45
N LYS A 58 -4.27 11.96 4.49
CA LYS A 58 -4.88 12.92 3.57
C LYS A 58 -4.48 12.63 2.13
N GLU A 59 -3.18 12.40 1.88
CA GLU A 59 -2.68 12.10 0.54
C GLU A 59 -3.18 10.75 0.04
N MET A 60 -3.24 9.74 0.91
CA MET A 60 -3.80 8.43 0.54
C MET A 60 -5.28 8.56 0.14
N ARG A 61 -6.05 9.37 0.86
CA ARG A 61 -7.46 9.60 0.51
C ARG A 61 -7.59 10.32 -0.83
N LYS A 62 -6.74 11.28 -1.11
CA LYS A 62 -6.72 12.00 -2.41
C LYS A 62 -6.47 11.02 -3.55
N ILE A 63 -5.55 10.09 -3.37
CA ILE A 63 -5.27 9.04 -4.37
C ILE A 63 -6.52 8.21 -4.62
N ALA A 64 -7.18 7.76 -3.56
CA ALA A 64 -8.39 6.94 -3.67
C ALA A 64 -9.52 7.69 -4.38
N LEU A 65 -9.75 8.95 -4.03
CA LEU A 65 -10.76 9.78 -4.68
C LEU A 65 -10.44 9.99 -6.17
N SER A 66 -9.18 10.22 -6.50
CA SER A 66 -8.74 10.36 -7.88
C SER A 66 -9.00 9.08 -8.68
N ALA A 67 -8.71 7.91 -8.09
CA ALA A 67 -8.96 6.62 -8.73
C ALA A 67 -10.44 6.42 -9.02
N THR A 68 -11.32 6.77 -8.07
CA THR A 68 -12.77 6.63 -8.27
C THR A 68 -13.32 7.58 -9.32
N THR A 69 -12.62 8.67 -9.59
CA THR A 69 -12.99 9.61 -10.66
C THR A 69 -12.56 9.09 -12.03
N LYS A 70 -11.41 8.42 -12.09
CA LYS A 70 -10.83 7.95 -13.37
C LYS A 70 -11.43 6.64 -13.86
N TRP A 71 -11.83 5.77 -12.95
CA TRP A 71 -12.34 4.44 -13.29
C TRP A 71 -13.61 4.14 -12.51
N PRO A 72 -14.57 3.39 -13.10
CA PRO A 72 -15.80 2.99 -12.42
C PRO A 72 -15.55 1.80 -11.47
N ILE A 73 -14.84 2.06 -10.38
CA ILE A 73 -14.56 1.07 -9.35
C ILE A 73 -15.63 1.14 -8.24
N LYS A 74 -15.85 0.02 -7.57
CA LYS A 74 -16.90 -0.07 -6.55
C LYS A 74 -16.36 0.18 -5.15
N LYS A 75 -15.33 -0.56 -4.75
CA LYS A 75 -14.73 -0.46 -3.43
C LYS A 75 -13.21 -0.43 -3.56
N LEU A 76 -12.58 0.35 -2.68
CA LEU A 76 -11.13 0.54 -2.70
C LEU A 76 -10.63 0.61 -1.26
N ALA A 77 -9.65 -0.21 -0.94
CA ALA A 77 -8.96 -0.19 0.34
C ALA A 77 -7.47 0.07 0.11
N ILE A 78 -6.89 0.99 0.89
CA ILE A 78 -5.45 1.25 0.92
C ILE A 78 -5.02 1.20 2.38
N HIS A 79 -4.30 0.17 2.76
CA HIS A 79 -3.74 0.01 4.09
C HIS A 79 -2.22 0.06 4.02
N HIS A 80 -1.60 0.87 4.87
CA HIS A 80 -0.15 0.91 4.98
C HIS A 80 0.27 0.72 6.43
N ARG A 81 1.33 -0.07 6.63
CA ARG A 81 1.88 -0.34 7.95
C ARG A 81 3.05 0.59 8.22
N THR A 82 3.17 1.05 9.47
CA THR A 82 4.32 1.83 9.97
C THR A 82 5.06 1.03 11.03
N GLY A 83 6.22 1.53 11.45
CA GLY A 83 7.04 0.87 12.45
C GLY A 83 7.94 -0.18 11.82
N SER A 84 8.38 -1.12 12.64
CA SER A 84 9.31 -2.17 12.23
C SER A 84 8.56 -3.32 11.56
N ILE A 85 8.98 -3.69 10.34
CA ILE A 85 8.36 -4.77 9.57
C ILE A 85 9.43 -5.80 9.21
N PRO A 86 9.22 -7.08 9.60
CA PRO A 86 10.18 -8.13 9.30
C PRO A 86 10.18 -8.52 7.83
N ILE A 87 11.19 -9.27 7.42
CA ILE A 87 11.28 -9.85 6.08
C ILE A 87 10.00 -10.65 5.79
N GLY A 88 9.45 -10.45 4.61
CA GLY A 88 8.19 -11.09 4.20
C GLY A 88 6.95 -10.43 4.76
N GLY A 89 7.09 -9.47 5.68
CA GLY A 89 5.95 -8.74 6.22
C GLY A 89 5.31 -7.85 5.16
N ILE A 90 4.02 -7.59 5.30
CA ILE A 90 3.27 -6.73 4.38
C ILE A 90 3.41 -5.27 4.82
N ALA A 91 3.96 -4.44 3.95
CA ALA A 91 4.09 -3.00 4.20
C ALA A 91 2.87 -2.23 3.70
N VAL A 92 2.32 -2.64 2.57
CA VAL A 92 1.16 -1.97 1.95
C VAL A 92 0.27 -3.00 1.28
N LEU A 93 -1.03 -2.78 1.38
CA LEU A 93 -2.03 -3.59 0.67
C LEU A 93 -3.04 -2.66 0.04
N ILE A 94 -3.27 -2.82 -1.26
CA ILE A 94 -4.28 -2.08 -2.01
C ILE A 94 -5.20 -3.10 -2.65
N SER A 95 -6.50 -3.01 -2.38
CA SER A 95 -7.50 -3.91 -2.97
C SER A 95 -8.58 -3.08 -3.64
N VAL A 96 -8.95 -3.45 -4.86
CA VAL A 96 -9.93 -2.73 -5.67
C VAL A 96 -10.91 -3.72 -6.27
N SER A 97 -12.19 -3.40 -6.21
CA SER A 97 -13.22 -4.16 -6.91
C SER A 97 -13.90 -3.31 -7.98
N SER A 98 -14.21 -3.93 -9.10
CA SER A 98 -14.92 -3.30 -10.21
C SER A 98 -15.76 -4.33 -10.96
N GLN A 99 -16.72 -3.84 -11.74
CA GLN A 99 -17.56 -4.71 -12.57
C GLN A 99 -16.69 -5.49 -13.56
N HIS A 100 -15.74 -4.82 -14.21
CA HIS A 100 -14.83 -5.40 -15.19
C HIS A 100 -13.38 -5.29 -14.70
N ARG A 101 -12.59 -6.35 -14.93
CA ARG A 101 -11.22 -6.46 -14.42
C ARG A 101 -10.26 -5.35 -14.87
N ALA A 102 -10.44 -4.82 -16.08
CA ALA A 102 -9.52 -3.80 -16.59
C ALA A 102 -9.47 -2.58 -15.67
N ASP A 103 -10.63 -2.12 -15.20
CA ASP A 103 -10.70 -0.97 -14.31
C ASP A 103 -10.03 -1.24 -12.97
N ALA A 104 -10.19 -2.45 -12.43
CA ALA A 104 -9.56 -2.83 -11.18
C ALA A 104 -8.03 -2.87 -11.31
N PHE A 105 -7.50 -3.44 -12.39
CA PHE A 105 -6.05 -3.45 -12.65
C PHE A 105 -5.49 -2.04 -12.78
N GLU A 106 -6.14 -1.20 -13.59
CA GLU A 106 -5.67 0.17 -13.82
C GLU A 106 -5.73 1.00 -12.53
N ALA A 107 -6.82 0.93 -11.80
CA ALA A 107 -6.98 1.68 -10.55
C ALA A 107 -5.97 1.25 -9.49
N CYS A 108 -5.74 -0.05 -9.34
CA CYS A 108 -4.79 -0.58 -8.39
C CYS A 108 -3.37 -0.10 -8.70
N ARG A 109 -2.96 -0.19 -9.97
CA ARG A 109 -1.66 0.28 -10.42
C ARG A 109 -1.48 1.78 -10.18
N PHE A 110 -2.48 2.57 -10.54
CA PHE A 110 -2.46 4.01 -10.30
C PHE A 110 -2.26 4.32 -8.82
N CYS A 111 -2.98 3.62 -7.94
CA CYS A 111 -2.88 3.87 -6.50
C CYS A 111 -1.49 3.59 -5.96
N ILE A 112 -0.88 2.45 -6.29
CA ILE A 112 0.46 2.13 -5.78
C ILE A 112 1.52 3.05 -6.37
N ASP A 113 1.46 3.33 -7.66
CA ASP A 113 2.44 4.20 -8.31
C ASP A 113 2.39 5.62 -7.73
N THR A 114 1.20 6.16 -7.54
CA THR A 114 1.01 7.50 -6.98
C THR A 114 1.39 7.56 -5.50
N LEU A 115 1.03 6.52 -4.73
CA LEU A 115 1.39 6.43 -3.32
C LEU A 115 2.90 6.56 -3.13
N LYS A 116 3.67 5.88 -3.96
CA LYS A 116 5.13 5.88 -3.88
C LYS A 116 5.77 7.23 -4.23
N THR A 117 5.04 8.13 -4.84
CA THR A 117 5.57 9.44 -5.25
C THR A 117 5.05 10.61 -4.40
N THR A 118 3.91 10.48 -3.75
CA THR A 118 3.24 11.62 -3.09
C THR A 118 3.02 11.47 -1.60
N VAL A 119 2.93 10.24 -1.09
CA VAL A 119 2.59 10.03 0.32
C VAL A 119 3.84 10.15 1.20
N PRO A 120 3.84 11.00 2.26
CA PRO A 120 5.01 11.21 3.11
C PRO A 120 5.20 10.05 4.10
N ILE A 121 5.73 8.96 3.60
CA ILE A 121 6.13 7.79 4.38
C ILE A 121 7.60 7.52 4.07
N TRP A 122 8.44 7.56 5.12
CA TRP A 122 9.88 7.32 5.00
C TRP A 122 10.20 5.89 5.36
N LYS A 123 11.18 5.32 4.64
CA LYS A 123 11.62 3.96 4.82
C LYS A 123 13.10 3.95 5.21
N LYS A 124 13.42 3.26 6.32
CA LYS A 124 14.79 2.99 6.73
C LYS A 124 15.06 1.51 6.49
N GLU A 125 16.10 1.20 5.72
CA GLU A 125 16.55 -0.16 5.51
C GLU A 125 17.60 -0.51 6.56
N ILE A 126 17.37 -1.59 7.31
CA ILE A 126 18.30 -2.06 8.33
C ILE A 126 19.10 -3.23 7.75
N PHE A 127 20.39 -3.02 7.58
CA PHE A 127 21.34 -4.02 7.09
C PHE A 127 22.15 -4.59 8.24
N GLU A 128 22.88 -5.69 7.99
CA GLU A 128 23.78 -6.26 9.00
C GLU A 128 24.89 -5.29 9.40
N ASP A 129 25.34 -4.43 8.48
CA ASP A 129 26.45 -3.50 8.68
C ASP A 129 26.02 -2.06 8.97
N GLY A 130 24.72 -1.83 9.22
CA GLY A 130 24.22 -0.50 9.53
C GLY A 130 22.85 -0.24 8.95
N GLU A 131 22.48 1.05 8.86
CA GLU A 131 21.15 1.45 8.40
C GLU A 131 21.24 2.57 7.36
N THR A 132 20.27 2.63 6.49
CA THR A 132 20.20 3.66 5.46
C THR A 132 18.76 4.14 5.30
N TRP A 133 18.55 5.44 5.44
CA TRP A 133 17.29 6.06 5.14
C TRP A 133 17.09 6.12 3.63
N VAL A 134 15.90 5.75 3.19
CA VAL A 134 15.47 5.89 1.81
C VAL A 134 14.54 7.09 1.74
N SER A 135 14.45 7.71 0.56
CA SER A 135 13.59 8.88 0.34
C SER A 135 12.16 8.68 0.84
N ALA A 136 11.52 9.78 1.25
CA ALA A 136 10.12 9.81 1.62
C ALA A 136 9.22 9.39 0.45
N HIS A 137 9.71 9.47 -0.77
CA HIS A 137 8.98 9.05 -1.97
C HIS A 137 9.78 7.95 -2.66
N PRO A 138 9.68 6.73 -2.14
CA PRO A 138 10.46 5.62 -2.67
C PRO A 138 10.07 5.20 -4.07
#